data_831756318304a6af604210c924926752
#
_entry.id   831756318304a6af604210c924926752
#
_cell.length_a   1.000
_cell.length_b   1.000
_cell.length_c   1.000
_cell.angle_alpha   90.00
_cell.angle_beta   90.00
_cell.angle_gamma   90.00
#
_symmetry.space_group_name_H-M   'P 1'
#
loop_
_entity.id
_entity.type
_entity.pdbx_description
1 polymer ?
#
loop_
_entity_poly.entity_id
_entity_poly.type
_entity_poly.pdbx_seq_one_letter_code
_entity_poly.pdbx_strand_id
1 'polypeptide(L)'
;MQAQLLLNKQPVLNSNQALYGYHLSLELVNDVDPSTVDWESVMKVFCKEIEEQDGMSALTAKKPIFYRTPIEVLSVDWLPKVEDLSKLTLEVDLSVLKNKSALESLKEIIKTGAKVSLLGYENSDAYKKLLSIAKVVKLDEKSVSAEEAKTIVSALKLQNVATIISGIETEEQFADYAKSGASYYQGYFFTNPIISGEKELSGNKLAMLKLLAEVNEPDVEFDRIVATVGSDVGLTHKLLSAINHPSNNIPQVIET
;
A
#
# COMPACT_ATOMS: atom_id res chain seq x y z
N MET A 1 -10.08 -7.93 26.75
CA MET A 1 -10.47 -7.18 25.55
C MET A 1 -10.19 -8.07 24.36
N GLN A 2 -11.11 -8.15 23.42
CA GLN A 2 -10.85 -8.87 22.17
C GLN A 2 -9.88 -8.02 21.34
N ALA A 3 -8.75 -8.61 20.91
CA ALA A 3 -7.83 -7.92 20.01
C ALA A 3 -8.53 -7.66 18.67
N GLN A 4 -8.46 -6.42 18.20
CA GLN A 4 -8.99 -6.03 16.89
C GLN A 4 -7.83 -5.76 15.94
N LEU A 5 -7.99 -6.19 14.69
CA LEU A 5 -7.06 -5.89 13.59
C LEU A 5 -7.58 -4.74 12.75
N LEU A 6 -6.67 -3.86 12.39
CA LEU A 6 -6.87 -2.85 11.37
C LEU A 6 -6.11 -3.26 10.11
N LEU A 7 -6.79 -3.30 8.98
CA LEU A 7 -6.16 -3.41 7.66
C LEU A 7 -5.82 -2.02 7.14
N ASN A 8 -4.54 -1.70 7.15
CA ASN A 8 -4.03 -0.45 6.60
C ASN A 8 -3.74 -0.63 5.10
N LYS A 9 -4.19 0.31 4.27
CA LYS A 9 -4.01 0.28 2.81
C LYS A 9 -3.34 1.55 2.33
N GLN A 10 -2.18 1.41 1.71
CA GLN A 10 -1.43 2.54 1.14
C GLN A 10 -1.09 2.27 -0.34
N PRO A 11 -1.18 3.27 -1.22
CA PRO A 11 -0.77 3.11 -2.61
C PRO A 11 0.75 3.01 -2.73
N VAL A 12 1.17 2.22 -3.70
CA VAL A 12 2.56 2.10 -4.16
C VAL A 12 2.61 2.63 -5.58
N LEU A 13 3.40 3.67 -5.80
CA LEU A 13 3.49 4.41 -7.05
C LEU A 13 4.79 4.06 -7.79
N ASN A 14 4.79 4.18 -9.11
CA ASN A 14 6.02 4.12 -9.90
C ASN A 14 6.72 5.49 -10.00
N SER A 15 7.83 5.57 -10.72
CA SER A 15 8.60 6.81 -10.91
C SER A 15 7.83 7.95 -11.62
N ASN A 16 6.75 7.62 -12.32
CA ASN A 16 5.86 8.60 -12.97
C ASN A 16 4.65 8.94 -12.08
N GLN A 17 4.71 8.59 -10.80
CA GLN A 17 3.61 8.76 -9.83
C GLN A 17 2.31 8.04 -10.23
N ALA A 18 2.38 7.07 -11.15
CA ALA A 18 1.23 6.25 -11.50
C ALA A 18 1.08 5.08 -10.51
N LEU A 19 -0.15 4.76 -10.17
CA LEU A 19 -0.49 3.68 -9.25
C LEU A 19 -0.06 2.32 -9.81
N TYR A 20 0.90 1.69 -9.15
CA TYR A 20 1.36 0.35 -9.46
C TYR A 20 0.59 -0.71 -8.69
N GLY A 21 0.45 -0.56 -7.39
CA GLY A 21 -0.18 -1.53 -6.50
C GLY A 21 -0.51 -0.93 -5.14
N TYR A 22 -0.75 -1.79 -4.17
CA TYR A 22 -1.07 -1.38 -2.81
C TYR A 22 -0.22 -2.12 -1.78
N HIS A 23 0.22 -1.40 -0.78
CA HIS A 23 0.73 -1.99 0.45
C HIS A 23 -0.45 -2.20 1.42
N LEU A 24 -0.54 -3.40 1.96
CA LEU A 24 -1.53 -3.80 2.95
C LEU A 24 -0.78 -4.29 4.19
N SER A 25 -1.08 -3.70 5.34
CA SER A 25 -0.53 -4.15 6.62
C SER A 25 -1.63 -4.42 7.63
N LEU A 26 -1.44 -5.47 8.42
CA LEU A 26 -2.28 -5.77 9.57
C LEU A 26 -1.64 -5.17 10.82
N GLU A 27 -2.41 -4.38 11.53
CA GLU A 27 -1.99 -3.71 12.75
C GLU A 27 -2.99 -4.01 13.86
N LEU A 28 -2.49 -4.24 15.07
CA LEU A 28 -3.35 -4.34 16.25
C LEU A 28 -3.87 -2.97 16.63
N VAL A 29 -5.18 -2.87 16.85
CA VAL A 29 -5.81 -1.67 17.41
C VAL A 29 -5.55 -1.64 18.92
N ASN A 30 -5.10 -0.50 19.42
CA ASN A 30 -4.64 -0.27 20.80
C ASN A 30 -3.31 -0.98 21.10
N ASP A 31 -2.60 -0.52 22.14
CA ASP A 31 -1.30 -1.05 22.59
C ASP A 31 -1.43 -2.44 23.25
N VAL A 32 -1.93 -3.40 22.48
CA VAL A 32 -2.04 -4.81 22.90
C VAL A 32 -0.69 -5.47 22.65
N ASP A 33 -0.16 -6.14 23.66
CA ASP A 33 1.06 -6.93 23.51
C ASP A 33 0.80 -8.10 22.52
N PRO A 34 1.49 -8.13 21.36
CA PRO A 34 1.29 -9.18 20.35
C PRO A 34 1.46 -10.60 20.89
N SER A 35 2.27 -10.78 21.94
CA SER A 35 2.50 -12.10 22.56
C SER A 35 1.29 -12.66 23.31
N THR A 36 0.31 -11.80 23.66
CA THR A 36 -0.91 -12.18 24.37
C THR A 36 -2.11 -12.42 23.47
N VAL A 37 -1.92 -12.22 22.14
CA VAL A 37 -3.01 -12.29 21.16
C VAL A 37 -3.25 -13.74 20.74
N ASP A 38 -4.49 -14.19 20.80
CA ASP A 38 -4.93 -15.41 20.13
C ASP A 38 -5.03 -15.16 18.61
N TRP A 39 -3.89 -15.23 17.94
CA TRP A 39 -3.78 -14.96 16.51
C TRP A 39 -4.65 -15.87 15.66
N GLU A 40 -4.86 -17.12 16.07
CA GLU A 40 -5.69 -18.05 15.32
C GLU A 40 -7.15 -17.57 15.24
N SER A 41 -7.72 -17.19 16.39
CA SER A 41 -9.10 -16.67 16.44
C SER A 41 -9.23 -15.34 15.69
N VAL A 42 -8.28 -14.44 15.85
CA VAL A 42 -8.29 -13.13 15.21
C VAL A 42 -8.18 -13.26 13.68
N MET A 43 -7.28 -14.12 13.20
CA MET A 43 -7.11 -14.35 11.76
C MET A 43 -8.30 -15.07 11.11
N LYS A 44 -8.97 -15.97 11.81
CA LYS A 44 -10.22 -16.58 11.32
C LYS A 44 -11.30 -15.53 11.03
N VAL A 45 -11.49 -14.60 11.97
CA VAL A 45 -12.45 -13.50 11.78
C VAL A 45 -12.04 -12.62 10.62
N PHE A 46 -10.78 -12.19 10.59
CA PHE A 46 -10.25 -11.34 9.53
C PHE A 46 -10.37 -11.97 8.14
N CYS A 47 -9.97 -13.22 7.98
CA CYS A 47 -10.06 -13.90 6.68
C CYS A 47 -11.52 -14.02 6.21
N LYS A 48 -12.45 -14.29 7.14
CA LYS A 48 -13.88 -14.33 6.82
C LYS A 48 -14.41 -12.97 6.36
N GLU A 49 -14.07 -11.89 7.06
CA GLU A 49 -14.48 -10.54 6.67
C GLU A 49 -13.94 -10.14 5.29
N ILE A 50 -12.69 -10.50 4.98
CA ILE A 50 -12.10 -10.27 3.67
C ILE A 50 -12.78 -11.11 2.57
N GLU A 51 -13.16 -12.35 2.87
CA GLU A 51 -13.90 -13.20 1.92
C GLU A 51 -15.30 -12.64 1.61
N GLU A 52 -15.99 -12.12 2.62
CA GLU A 52 -17.29 -11.45 2.46
C GLU A 52 -17.22 -10.17 1.60
N GLN A 53 -16.02 -9.59 1.44
CA GLN A 53 -15.74 -8.43 0.59
C GLN A 53 -15.09 -8.81 -0.77
N ASP A 54 -15.35 -10.00 -1.28
CA ASP A 54 -14.77 -10.52 -2.54
C ASP A 54 -13.23 -10.65 -2.53
N GLY A 55 -12.61 -10.71 -1.35
CA GLY A 55 -11.19 -10.95 -1.16
C GLY A 55 -10.29 -9.73 -1.38
N MET A 56 -9.00 -9.92 -1.16
CA MET A 56 -7.98 -8.86 -1.31
C MET A 56 -7.87 -8.31 -2.73
N SER A 57 -8.17 -9.13 -3.73
CA SER A 57 -8.14 -8.71 -5.15
C SER A 57 -9.18 -7.63 -5.45
N ALA A 58 -10.36 -7.68 -4.83
CA ALA A 58 -11.38 -6.65 -4.95
C ALA A 58 -10.92 -5.35 -4.28
N LEU A 59 -10.40 -5.45 -3.04
CA LEU A 59 -9.88 -4.28 -2.30
C LEU A 59 -8.77 -3.53 -3.04
N THR A 60 -8.02 -4.22 -3.90
CA THR A 60 -6.89 -3.64 -4.63
C THR A 60 -7.15 -3.44 -6.12
N ALA A 61 -8.40 -3.60 -6.57
CA ALA A 61 -8.77 -3.56 -7.98
C ALA A 61 -7.85 -4.47 -8.85
N LYS A 62 -7.55 -5.67 -8.35
CA LYS A 62 -6.68 -6.69 -8.97
C LYS A 62 -5.24 -6.24 -9.24
N LYS A 63 -4.79 -5.15 -8.59
CA LYS A 63 -3.40 -4.66 -8.69
C LYS A 63 -2.47 -5.47 -7.78
N PRO A 64 -1.14 -5.40 -8.01
CA PRO A 64 -0.15 -6.00 -7.13
C PRO A 64 -0.31 -5.60 -5.67
N ILE A 65 -0.07 -6.55 -4.78
CA ILE A 65 -0.23 -6.41 -3.33
C ILE A 65 1.13 -6.64 -2.67
N PHE A 66 1.55 -5.68 -1.85
CA PHE A 66 2.65 -5.83 -0.90
C PHE A 66 2.01 -6.03 0.47
N TYR A 67 2.14 -7.24 1.02
CA TYR A 67 1.41 -7.64 2.22
C TYR A 67 2.36 -7.83 3.40
N ARG A 68 2.11 -7.07 4.46
CA ARG A 68 2.81 -7.21 5.73
C ARG A 68 1.85 -7.77 6.77
N THR A 69 2.25 -8.88 7.36
CA THR A 69 1.52 -9.56 8.43
C THR A 69 2.46 -9.81 9.61
N PRO A 70 1.95 -9.91 10.84
CA PRO A 70 2.73 -10.37 11.98
C PRO A 70 3.38 -11.72 11.68
N ILE A 71 4.61 -11.90 12.18
CA ILE A 71 5.39 -13.12 11.90
C ILE A 71 4.75 -14.37 12.48
N GLU A 72 3.98 -14.22 13.55
CA GLU A 72 3.26 -15.26 14.28
C GLU A 72 2.21 -15.94 13.42
N VAL A 73 1.66 -15.21 12.44
CA VAL A 73 0.61 -15.69 11.53
C VAL A 73 1.10 -15.88 10.10
N LEU A 74 2.41 -15.87 9.88
CA LEU A 74 2.98 -16.13 8.57
C LEU A 74 2.82 -17.62 8.24
N SER A 75 1.76 -17.97 7.53
CA SER A 75 1.47 -19.32 7.08
C SER A 75 0.66 -19.31 5.79
N VAL A 76 0.66 -20.44 5.06
CA VAL A 76 -0.14 -20.59 3.83
C VAL A 76 -1.64 -20.47 4.13
N ASP A 77 -2.06 -20.96 5.30
CA ASP A 77 -3.48 -20.98 5.70
C ASP A 77 -4.06 -19.57 5.95
N TRP A 78 -3.17 -18.61 6.26
CA TRP A 78 -3.56 -17.23 6.54
C TRP A 78 -3.17 -16.24 5.42
N LEU A 79 -2.79 -16.78 4.25
CA LEU A 79 -2.59 -15.91 3.09
C LEU A 79 -3.91 -15.26 2.67
N PRO A 80 -3.86 -13.96 2.33
CA PRO A 80 -5.04 -13.32 1.79
C PRO A 80 -5.48 -14.03 0.51
N LYS A 81 -6.78 -14.18 0.35
CA LYS A 81 -7.36 -14.76 -0.85
C LYS A 81 -7.10 -13.85 -2.05
N VAL A 82 -6.16 -14.22 -2.88
CA VAL A 82 -5.72 -13.49 -4.09
C VAL A 82 -5.93 -14.40 -5.29
N GLU A 83 -6.60 -13.92 -6.33
CA GLU A 83 -6.86 -14.70 -7.55
C GLU A 83 -5.57 -15.19 -8.23
N ASP A 84 -4.52 -14.36 -8.16
CA ASP A 84 -3.22 -14.62 -8.77
C ASP A 84 -2.10 -14.33 -7.75
N LEU A 85 -1.58 -15.39 -7.14
CA LEU A 85 -0.51 -15.30 -6.14
C LEU A 85 0.78 -14.68 -6.68
N SER A 86 1.00 -14.66 -7.99
CA SER A 86 2.16 -13.96 -8.58
C SER A 86 2.10 -12.43 -8.38
N LYS A 87 0.92 -11.89 -8.05
CA LYS A 87 0.72 -10.49 -7.69
C LYS A 87 0.92 -10.20 -6.20
N LEU A 88 1.02 -11.24 -5.37
CA LEU A 88 1.28 -11.11 -3.94
C LEU A 88 2.79 -11.05 -3.68
N THR A 89 3.21 -10.03 -2.95
CA THR A 89 4.57 -9.88 -2.44
C THR A 89 4.50 -9.78 -0.92
N LEU A 90 5.06 -10.77 -0.21
CA LEU A 90 5.12 -10.77 1.25
C LEU A 90 6.28 -9.90 1.72
N GLU A 91 6.01 -9.01 2.66
CA GLU A 91 7.03 -8.19 3.30
C GLU A 91 7.52 -8.86 4.60
N VAL A 92 8.80 -9.15 4.65
CA VAL A 92 9.47 -9.78 5.80
C VAL A 92 10.76 -9.05 6.16
N ASP A 93 11.14 -9.11 7.41
CA ASP A 93 12.44 -8.63 7.91
C ASP A 93 13.29 -9.80 8.44
N LEU A 94 14.46 -9.50 9.01
CA LEU A 94 15.37 -10.52 9.50
C LEU A 94 14.84 -11.35 10.69
N SER A 95 13.75 -10.92 11.33
CA SER A 95 13.14 -11.68 12.44
C SER A 95 12.64 -13.05 11.99
N VAL A 96 12.29 -13.19 10.69
CA VAL A 96 11.89 -14.48 10.10
C VAL A 96 12.96 -15.58 10.27
N LEU A 97 14.24 -15.19 10.29
CA LEU A 97 15.34 -16.16 10.50
C LEU A 97 15.39 -16.71 11.93
N LYS A 98 14.82 -16.00 12.90
CA LYS A 98 14.76 -16.40 14.31
C LYS A 98 13.55 -17.27 14.61
N ASN A 99 12.55 -17.27 13.72
CA ASN A 99 11.35 -18.09 13.85
C ASN A 99 11.35 -19.22 12.82
N LYS A 100 11.66 -20.44 13.29
CA LYS A 100 11.80 -21.61 12.42
C LYS A 100 10.51 -21.92 11.66
N SER A 101 9.37 -21.86 12.34
CA SER A 101 8.06 -22.12 11.73
C SER A 101 7.75 -21.09 10.62
N ALA A 102 7.95 -19.79 10.91
CA ALA A 102 7.75 -18.73 9.93
C ALA A 102 8.68 -18.88 8.71
N LEU A 103 9.93 -19.29 8.93
CA LEU A 103 10.87 -19.53 7.82
C LEU A 103 10.45 -20.71 6.94
N GLU A 104 9.93 -21.78 7.54
CA GLU A 104 9.38 -22.92 6.79
C GLU A 104 8.13 -22.51 6.01
N SER A 105 7.20 -21.80 6.66
CA SER A 105 6.01 -21.24 6.00
C SER A 105 6.36 -20.33 4.84
N LEU A 106 7.35 -19.44 5.00
CA LEU A 106 7.82 -18.57 3.93
C LEU A 106 8.29 -19.35 2.70
N LYS A 107 9.00 -20.45 2.90
CA LYS A 107 9.45 -21.32 1.80
C LYS A 107 8.27 -21.97 1.08
N GLU A 108 7.26 -22.42 1.80
CA GLU A 108 6.05 -22.99 1.20
C GLU A 108 5.26 -21.93 0.42
N ILE A 109 5.13 -20.73 0.99
CA ILE A 109 4.46 -19.61 0.32
C ILE A 109 5.15 -19.23 -1.00
N ILE A 110 6.49 -19.20 -1.03
CA ILE A 110 7.25 -18.93 -2.27
C ILE A 110 6.94 -19.98 -3.35
N LYS A 111 6.72 -21.24 -3.00
CA LYS A 111 6.38 -22.30 -3.95
C LYS A 111 5.02 -22.08 -4.61
N THR A 112 4.12 -21.32 -3.99
CA THR A 112 2.81 -20.97 -4.57
C THR A 112 2.91 -19.90 -5.67
N GLY A 113 4.08 -19.31 -5.88
CA GLY A 113 4.32 -18.23 -6.85
C GLY A 113 4.34 -16.82 -6.24
N ALA A 114 4.04 -16.68 -4.95
CA ALA A 114 4.16 -15.41 -4.25
C ALA A 114 5.64 -14.95 -4.18
N LYS A 115 5.83 -13.63 -4.14
CA LYS A 115 7.16 -13.00 -4.07
C LYS A 115 7.48 -12.58 -2.65
N VAL A 116 8.75 -12.26 -2.42
CA VAL A 116 9.24 -11.76 -1.13
C VAL A 116 9.84 -10.36 -1.31
N SER A 117 9.47 -9.47 -0.42
CA SER A 117 10.08 -8.16 -0.21
C SER A 117 10.80 -8.14 1.14
N LEU A 118 12.07 -7.73 1.15
CA LEU A 118 12.84 -7.58 2.39
C LEU A 118 12.77 -6.15 2.90
N LEU A 119 12.50 -6.02 4.19
CA LEU A 119 12.52 -4.77 4.94
C LEU A 119 13.86 -4.60 5.66
N GLY A 120 14.21 -3.35 5.99
CA GLY A 120 15.35 -3.04 6.85
C GLY A 120 16.67 -3.46 6.21
N TYR A 121 17.06 -2.83 5.09
CA TYR A 121 18.31 -3.15 4.39
C TYR A 121 19.53 -3.04 5.30
N GLU A 122 20.33 -4.09 5.33
CA GLU A 122 21.61 -4.11 6.01
C GLU A 122 22.65 -4.96 5.24
N ASN A 123 23.93 -4.63 5.40
CA ASN A 123 25.01 -5.39 4.76
C ASN A 123 25.51 -6.51 5.67
N SER A 124 24.62 -7.46 6.01
CA SER A 124 24.97 -8.65 6.82
C SER A 124 24.86 -9.94 6.00
N ASP A 125 25.56 -11.00 6.44
CA ASP A 125 25.44 -12.31 5.78
C ASP A 125 24.06 -12.93 5.98
N ALA A 126 23.37 -12.60 7.08
CA ALA A 126 21.99 -12.98 7.31
C ALA A 126 21.05 -12.34 6.27
N TYR A 127 21.22 -11.04 6.01
CA TYR A 127 20.44 -10.32 5.00
C TYR A 127 20.71 -10.89 3.59
N LYS A 128 21.97 -11.16 3.24
CA LYS A 128 22.35 -11.74 1.94
C LYS A 128 21.69 -13.09 1.68
N LYS A 129 21.51 -13.92 2.72
CA LYS A 129 20.79 -15.20 2.60
C LYS A 129 19.33 -15.00 2.21
N LEU A 130 18.62 -14.05 2.82
CA LEU A 130 17.24 -13.73 2.46
C LEU A 130 17.17 -13.02 1.11
N LEU A 131 18.14 -12.18 0.78
CA LEU A 131 18.20 -11.47 -0.50
C LEU A 131 18.20 -12.43 -1.70
N SER A 132 18.77 -13.63 -1.55
CA SER A 132 18.79 -14.65 -2.60
C SER A 132 17.39 -15.14 -3.03
N ILE A 133 16.40 -15.02 -2.16
CA ILE A 133 14.99 -15.40 -2.44
C ILE A 133 14.08 -14.18 -2.67
N ALA A 134 14.57 -12.98 -2.36
CA ALA A 134 13.79 -11.76 -2.51
C ALA A 134 13.69 -11.31 -3.96
N LYS A 135 12.58 -10.69 -4.31
CA LYS A 135 12.35 -10.01 -5.59
C LYS A 135 12.26 -8.51 -5.42
N VAL A 136 12.07 -8.04 -4.20
CA VAL A 136 11.95 -6.65 -3.83
C VAL A 136 12.73 -6.37 -2.56
N VAL A 137 13.31 -5.18 -2.44
CA VAL A 137 13.86 -4.63 -1.20
C VAL A 137 13.17 -3.30 -0.93
N LYS A 138 12.70 -3.11 0.30
CA LYS A 138 12.07 -1.88 0.76
C LYS A 138 13.04 -1.11 1.63
N LEU A 139 13.34 0.11 1.23
CA LEU A 139 14.21 1.05 1.92
C LEU A 139 13.34 2.12 2.57
N ASP A 140 13.57 2.37 3.85
CA ASP A 140 12.87 3.42 4.59
C ASP A 140 13.68 4.72 4.52
N GLU A 141 13.05 5.84 4.17
CA GLU A 141 13.71 7.15 4.02
C GLU A 141 14.36 7.64 5.31
N LYS A 142 13.84 7.22 6.48
CA LYS A 142 14.43 7.54 7.79
C LYS A 142 15.73 6.81 8.07
N SER A 143 15.95 5.69 7.38
CA SER A 143 17.11 4.82 7.59
C SER A 143 18.18 4.93 6.52
N VAL A 144 17.83 5.42 5.33
CA VAL A 144 18.72 5.46 4.16
C VAL A 144 18.55 6.80 3.46
N SER A 145 19.60 7.60 3.37
CA SER A 145 19.60 8.87 2.62
C SER A 145 19.42 8.64 1.11
N ALA A 146 19.00 9.67 0.38
CA ALA A 146 18.81 9.59 -1.07
C ALA A 146 20.11 9.21 -1.83
N GLU A 147 21.28 9.64 -1.34
CA GLU A 147 22.59 9.31 -1.95
C GLU A 147 22.96 7.84 -1.69
N GLU A 148 22.74 7.33 -0.49
CA GLU A 148 22.94 5.92 -0.15
C GLU A 148 21.95 5.04 -0.92
N ALA A 149 20.68 5.47 -1.02
CA ALA A 149 19.65 4.77 -1.79
C ALA A 149 20.08 4.55 -3.24
N LYS A 150 20.71 5.55 -3.89
CA LYS A 150 21.21 5.45 -5.25
C LYS A 150 22.25 4.34 -5.41
N THR A 151 23.16 4.21 -4.45
CA THR A 151 24.18 3.15 -4.45
C THR A 151 23.55 1.77 -4.24
N ILE A 152 22.65 1.65 -3.27
CA ILE A 152 21.94 0.40 -2.95
C ILE A 152 21.06 -0.03 -4.12
N VAL A 153 20.26 0.87 -4.68
CA VAL A 153 19.40 0.60 -5.84
C VAL A 153 20.20 0.11 -7.04
N SER A 154 21.33 0.73 -7.31
CA SER A 154 22.21 0.33 -8.42
C SER A 154 22.74 -1.10 -8.23
N ALA A 155 23.16 -1.45 -7.02
CA ALA A 155 23.64 -2.80 -6.70
C ALA A 155 22.52 -3.86 -6.78
N LEU A 156 21.31 -3.53 -6.32
CA LEU A 156 20.15 -4.44 -6.34
C LEU A 156 19.63 -4.66 -7.76
N LYS A 157 19.65 -3.63 -8.61
CA LYS A 157 19.30 -3.76 -10.04
C LYS A 157 20.17 -4.78 -10.78
N LEU A 158 21.46 -4.83 -10.48
CA LEU A 158 22.37 -5.83 -11.07
C LEU A 158 21.99 -7.27 -10.68
N GLN A 159 21.26 -7.44 -9.58
CA GLN A 159 20.77 -8.72 -9.09
C GLN A 159 19.33 -9.00 -9.52
N ASN A 160 18.72 -8.17 -10.36
CA ASN A 160 17.30 -8.22 -10.76
C ASN A 160 16.33 -8.13 -9.56
N VAL A 161 16.70 -7.35 -8.54
CA VAL A 161 15.87 -7.06 -7.38
C VAL A 161 15.31 -5.64 -7.52
N ALA A 162 13.99 -5.51 -7.50
CA ALA A 162 13.30 -4.23 -7.51
C ALA A 162 13.43 -3.54 -6.15
N THR A 163 13.26 -2.21 -6.12
CA THR A 163 13.33 -1.44 -4.88
C THR A 163 12.10 -0.58 -4.70
N ILE A 164 11.64 -0.49 -3.44
CA ILE A 164 10.63 0.47 -2.98
C ILE A 164 11.32 1.44 -2.03
N ILE A 165 11.11 2.73 -2.21
CA ILE A 165 11.43 3.73 -1.18
C ILE A 165 10.14 4.04 -0.43
N SER A 166 10.13 3.84 0.89
CA SER A 166 8.98 4.09 1.76
C SER A 166 9.20 5.27 2.70
N GLY A 167 8.09 5.80 3.25
CA GLY A 167 8.14 6.90 4.20
C GLY A 167 8.20 8.29 3.57
N ILE A 168 8.08 8.42 2.26
CA ILE A 168 8.16 9.70 1.56
C ILE A 168 6.93 10.55 1.90
N GLU A 169 7.14 11.71 2.53
CA GLU A 169 6.07 12.59 3.00
C GLU A 169 5.88 13.83 2.11
N THR A 170 6.92 14.26 1.38
CA THR A 170 6.88 15.48 0.57
C THR A 170 7.30 15.25 -0.88
N GLU A 171 6.86 16.13 -1.78
CA GLU A 171 7.29 16.14 -3.18
C GLU A 171 8.81 16.37 -3.34
N GLU A 172 9.43 17.13 -2.44
CA GLU A 172 10.86 17.36 -2.46
C GLU A 172 11.63 16.07 -2.15
N GLN A 173 11.21 15.35 -1.10
CA GLN A 173 11.76 14.03 -0.79
C GLN A 173 11.57 13.08 -1.98
N PHE A 174 10.35 13.04 -2.57
CA PHE A 174 10.12 12.21 -3.76
C PHE A 174 11.09 12.57 -4.90
N ALA A 175 11.27 13.87 -5.20
CA ALA A 175 12.17 14.32 -6.26
C ALA A 175 13.64 13.91 -6.00
N ASP A 176 14.07 13.90 -4.75
CA ASP A 176 15.42 13.48 -4.38
C ASP A 176 15.60 11.97 -4.48
N TYR A 177 14.68 11.19 -3.93
CA TYR A 177 14.74 9.73 -4.02
C TYR A 177 14.47 9.19 -5.44
N ALA A 178 13.72 9.91 -6.28
CA ALA A 178 13.52 9.54 -7.68
C ALA A 178 14.83 9.47 -8.47
N LYS A 179 15.82 10.31 -8.09
CA LYS A 179 17.18 10.29 -8.68
C LYS A 179 17.94 8.98 -8.40
N SER A 180 17.53 8.23 -7.37
CA SER A 180 18.10 6.90 -7.10
C SER A 180 17.76 5.87 -8.17
N GLY A 181 16.67 6.10 -8.89
CA GLY A 181 16.13 5.19 -9.89
C GLY A 181 15.46 3.96 -9.29
N ALA A 182 14.94 4.03 -8.06
CA ALA A 182 14.14 2.97 -7.47
C ALA A 182 12.91 2.64 -8.34
N SER A 183 12.40 1.43 -8.20
CA SER A 183 11.29 0.95 -9.03
C SER A 183 9.95 1.54 -8.59
N TYR A 184 9.79 1.71 -7.27
CA TYR A 184 8.51 2.13 -6.67
C TYR A 184 8.74 3.04 -5.47
N TYR A 185 7.67 3.77 -5.10
CA TYR A 185 7.65 4.76 -4.01
C TYR A 185 6.36 4.62 -3.21
N GLN A 186 6.48 4.78 -1.89
CA GLN A 186 5.37 4.70 -0.95
C GLN A 186 5.48 5.82 0.09
N GLY A 187 4.36 6.48 0.36
CA GLY A 187 4.30 7.57 1.33
C GLY A 187 3.12 8.48 1.09
N TYR A 188 3.06 9.60 1.78
CA TYR A 188 1.94 10.54 1.69
C TYR A 188 2.22 11.74 0.78
N PHE A 189 3.38 11.78 0.11
CA PHE A 189 3.82 12.90 -0.73
C PHE A 189 2.81 13.29 -1.82
N PHE A 190 2.07 12.33 -2.36
CA PHE A 190 1.05 12.56 -3.40
C PHE A 190 -0.27 13.11 -2.86
N THR A 191 -0.49 13.11 -1.53
CA THR A 191 -1.70 13.64 -0.88
C THR A 191 -1.54 15.10 -0.48
N ASN A 192 -0.30 15.58 -0.36
CA ASN A 192 -0.03 16.96 -0.02
C ASN A 192 -0.30 17.86 -1.24
N PRO A 193 -1.17 18.87 -1.14
CA PRO A 193 -1.32 19.83 -2.22
C PRO A 193 0.00 20.57 -2.41
N ILE A 194 0.51 20.57 -3.65
CA ILE A 194 1.70 21.37 -3.99
C ILE A 194 1.30 22.83 -3.84
N ILE A 195 1.71 23.46 -2.76
CA ILE A 195 1.67 24.91 -2.62
C ILE A 195 2.88 25.45 -3.40
N SER A 196 2.84 25.35 -4.72
CA SER A 196 3.81 26.04 -5.56
C SER A 196 3.38 27.49 -5.62
N GLY A 197 4.20 28.39 -5.07
CA GLY A 197 4.00 29.81 -5.29
C GLY A 197 3.78 30.12 -6.77
N GLU A 198 2.74 30.92 -7.07
CA GLU A 198 2.43 31.54 -8.35
C GLU A 198 1.98 30.65 -9.53
N LYS A 199 1.58 29.41 -9.35
CA LYS A 199 0.72 28.75 -10.36
C LYS A 199 -0.72 28.79 -9.89
N GLU A 200 -1.58 29.50 -10.63
CA GLU A 200 -3.03 29.40 -10.49
C GLU A 200 -3.40 27.90 -10.40
N LEU A 201 -4.09 27.55 -9.31
CA LEU A 201 -4.64 26.21 -9.14
C LEU A 201 -5.49 25.92 -10.37
N SER A 202 -5.23 24.84 -11.09
CA SER A 202 -6.12 24.43 -12.18
C SER A 202 -7.53 24.33 -11.62
N GLY A 203 -8.56 24.75 -12.39
CA GLY A 203 -9.95 24.76 -11.94
C GLY A 203 -10.38 23.47 -11.23
N ASN A 204 -9.87 22.32 -11.68
CA ASN A 204 -10.09 21.01 -11.11
C ASN A 204 -9.59 20.88 -9.63
N LYS A 205 -8.45 21.48 -9.28
CA LYS A 205 -7.94 21.47 -7.89
C LYS A 205 -8.76 22.36 -6.96
N LEU A 206 -9.20 23.50 -7.46
CA LEU A 206 -10.03 24.45 -6.72
C LEU A 206 -11.42 23.85 -6.44
N ALA A 207 -12.05 23.23 -7.44
CA ALA A 207 -13.33 22.53 -7.30
C ALA A 207 -13.24 21.37 -6.30
N MET A 208 -12.13 20.60 -6.32
CA MET A 208 -11.90 19.49 -5.38
C MET A 208 -11.71 19.97 -3.93
N LEU A 209 -10.96 21.06 -3.72
CA LEU A 209 -10.77 21.65 -2.38
C LEU A 209 -12.10 22.21 -1.85
N LYS A 210 -12.89 22.86 -2.71
CA LYS A 210 -14.21 23.37 -2.37
C LYS A 210 -15.16 22.22 -1.98
N LEU A 211 -15.19 21.15 -2.77
CA LEU A 211 -15.98 19.96 -2.47
C LEU A 211 -15.60 19.33 -1.14
N LEU A 212 -14.28 19.20 -0.85
CA LEU A 212 -13.80 18.69 0.42
C LEU A 212 -14.22 19.55 1.61
N ALA A 213 -14.20 20.88 1.46
CA ALA A 213 -14.69 21.80 2.48
C ALA A 213 -16.19 21.61 2.72
N GLU A 214 -17.01 21.57 1.66
CA GLU A 214 -18.46 21.45 1.73
C GLU A 214 -18.92 20.12 2.35
N VAL A 215 -18.25 19.01 2.04
CA VAL A 215 -18.57 17.67 2.61
C VAL A 215 -18.22 17.57 4.09
N ASN A 216 -17.25 18.37 4.57
CA ASN A 216 -16.85 18.36 5.99
C ASN A 216 -17.58 19.42 6.84
N GLU A 217 -18.51 20.19 6.27
CA GLU A 217 -19.35 21.11 7.05
C GLU A 217 -20.30 20.32 7.97
N PRO A 218 -20.59 20.81 9.20
CA PRO A 218 -21.52 20.12 10.12
C PRO A 218 -22.94 19.97 9.56
N ASP A 219 -23.39 20.95 8.77
CA ASP A 219 -24.66 20.94 8.05
C ASP A 219 -24.40 20.91 6.54
N VAL A 220 -24.35 19.70 5.99
CA VAL A 220 -24.06 19.48 4.57
C VAL A 220 -25.25 19.88 3.70
N GLU A 221 -25.11 20.94 2.91
CA GLU A 221 -26.11 21.33 1.91
C GLU A 221 -25.86 20.60 0.58
N PHE A 222 -26.70 19.63 0.26
CA PHE A 222 -26.55 18.76 -0.92
C PHE A 222 -26.53 19.56 -2.25
N ASP A 223 -27.31 20.61 -2.35
CA ASP A 223 -27.38 21.46 -3.55
C ASP A 223 -26.05 22.19 -3.83
N ARG A 224 -25.31 22.56 -2.80
CA ARG A 224 -23.96 23.14 -2.94
C ARG A 224 -22.96 22.14 -3.46
N ILE A 225 -23.01 20.90 -2.97
CA ILE A 225 -22.18 19.80 -3.46
C ILE A 225 -22.45 19.56 -4.95
N VAL A 226 -23.73 19.45 -5.34
CA VAL A 226 -24.14 19.25 -6.74
C VAL A 226 -23.65 20.40 -7.61
N ALA A 227 -23.77 21.64 -7.17
CA ALA A 227 -23.30 22.81 -7.92
C ALA A 227 -21.76 22.80 -8.08
N THR A 228 -21.03 22.44 -7.03
CA THR A 228 -19.56 22.37 -7.06
C THR A 228 -19.07 21.25 -7.97
N VAL A 229 -19.67 20.06 -7.92
CA VAL A 229 -19.35 18.95 -8.82
C VAL A 229 -19.69 19.29 -10.26
N GLY A 230 -20.88 19.86 -10.52
CA GLY A 230 -21.32 20.23 -11.86
C GLY A 230 -20.53 21.39 -12.50
N SER A 231 -19.80 22.16 -11.70
CA SER A 231 -18.96 23.25 -12.20
C SER A 231 -17.67 22.78 -12.90
N ASP A 232 -17.28 21.52 -12.73
CA ASP A 232 -16.05 20.95 -13.31
C ASP A 232 -16.32 19.59 -13.94
N VAL A 233 -16.22 19.53 -15.27
CA VAL A 233 -16.47 18.33 -16.08
C VAL A 233 -15.56 17.15 -15.67
N GLY A 234 -14.30 17.43 -15.31
CA GLY A 234 -13.35 16.40 -14.88
C GLY A 234 -13.73 15.81 -13.51
N LEU A 235 -14.21 16.63 -12.59
CA LEU A 235 -14.70 16.20 -11.28
C LEU A 235 -15.99 15.39 -11.42
N THR A 236 -16.94 15.87 -12.25
CA THR A 236 -18.17 15.14 -12.57
C THR A 236 -17.86 13.75 -13.14
N HIS A 237 -16.97 13.67 -14.12
CA HIS A 237 -16.58 12.38 -14.73
C HIS A 237 -15.93 11.43 -13.73
N LYS A 238 -15.04 11.94 -12.87
CA LYS A 238 -14.40 11.12 -11.81
C LYS A 238 -15.41 10.60 -10.79
N LEU A 239 -16.36 11.44 -10.38
CA LEU A 239 -17.40 11.06 -9.44
C LEU A 239 -18.32 9.99 -10.05
N LEU A 240 -18.79 10.20 -11.29
CA LEU A 240 -19.62 9.21 -11.99
C LEU A 240 -18.89 7.89 -12.21
N SER A 241 -17.60 7.93 -12.58
CA SER A 241 -16.78 6.73 -12.70
C SER A 241 -16.63 5.99 -11.37
N ALA A 242 -16.48 6.73 -10.27
CA ALA A 242 -16.39 6.13 -8.93
C ALA A 242 -17.75 5.52 -8.52
N ILE A 243 -18.85 6.23 -8.72
CA ILE A 243 -20.20 5.77 -8.38
C ILE A 243 -20.58 4.53 -9.22
N ASN A 244 -20.36 4.58 -10.52
CA ASN A 244 -20.68 3.49 -11.45
C ASN A 244 -19.67 2.31 -11.41
N HIS A 245 -18.70 2.35 -10.48
CA HIS A 245 -17.76 1.24 -10.36
C HIS A 245 -18.50 -0.04 -9.93
N PRO A 246 -18.21 -1.20 -10.53
CA PRO A 246 -18.92 -2.46 -10.26
C PRO A 246 -18.97 -2.87 -8.78
N SER A 247 -17.98 -2.43 -7.98
CA SER A 247 -17.96 -2.72 -6.53
C SER A 247 -19.07 -2.02 -5.72
N ASN A 248 -19.76 -1.03 -6.29
CA ASN A 248 -20.79 -0.29 -5.59
C ASN A 248 -22.21 -0.89 -5.76
N ASN A 249 -22.33 -1.99 -6.54
CA ASN A 249 -23.59 -2.72 -6.77
C ASN A 249 -24.79 -1.80 -7.10
N ILE A 250 -24.56 -0.71 -7.84
CA ILE A 250 -25.64 0.19 -8.24
C ILE A 250 -26.41 -0.45 -9.39
N PRO A 251 -27.75 -0.65 -9.24
CA PRO A 251 -28.53 -1.43 -10.21
C PRO A 251 -28.70 -0.74 -11.56
N GLN A 252 -28.41 0.54 -11.66
CA GLN A 252 -28.51 1.33 -12.89
C GLN A 252 -27.32 2.26 -13.02
N VAL A 253 -26.69 2.31 -14.20
CA VAL A 253 -25.62 3.26 -14.52
C VAL A 253 -26.19 4.68 -14.43
N ILE A 254 -25.54 5.54 -13.65
CA ILE A 254 -25.92 6.96 -13.54
C ILE A 254 -25.20 7.72 -14.65
N GLU A 255 -25.97 8.36 -15.51
CA GLU A 255 -25.49 9.23 -16.58
C GLU A 255 -25.76 10.71 -16.25
N THR A 256 -24.98 11.63 -16.88
CA THR A 256 -25.16 13.09 -16.71
C THR A 256 -26.37 13.60 -17.47
#